data_2fbb81ee545cdc404e94aa862338288a
#
_entry.id   2fbb81ee545cdc404e94aa862338288a
#
_cell.length_a   1.000
_cell.length_b   1.000
_cell.length_c   1.000
_cell.angle_alpha   90.00
_cell.angle_beta   90.00
_cell.angle_gamma   90.00
#
_symmetry.space_group_name_H-M   'P 1'
#
loop_
_entity.id
_entity.type
_entity.pdbx_description
1 polymer ?
#
loop_
_entity_poly.entity_id
_entity_poly.type
_entity_poly.pdbx_seq_one_letter_code
_entity_poly.pdbx_strand_id
1 'polypeptide(L)'
;LGPTNVFPGSHYYSQEPDSEVGEEIPFCGAAGSITIVHHDLWHRRSEKIGNGQRYMYKFLFTRMAEPASPTWDSDDLSWPEAEDRRNSMWRSMWEWSAGHSGNGSQETGNGDISELLQQLEDANETTSFQAAYGLAAMGAKAVPELITRLSSDNEDLRRNAGYGLAAIGQAAVPSLEDAAGTERADTRAAAVDALGEMGLPA
;
A
#
# COMPACT_ATOMS: atom_id res chain seq x y z
N LEU A 1 31.14 -5.95 -10.14
CA LEU A 1 29.69 -5.76 -9.92
C LEU A 1 29.38 -4.27 -10.07
N GLY A 2 28.35 -3.94 -10.83
CA GLY A 2 27.78 -2.59 -10.91
C GLY A 2 27.00 -2.24 -9.64
N PRO A 3 26.36 -1.04 -9.59
CA PRO A 3 25.51 -0.66 -8.48
C PRO A 3 24.30 -1.61 -8.33
N THR A 4 23.65 -1.55 -7.19
CA THR A 4 22.34 -2.15 -7.01
C THR A 4 21.32 -1.20 -7.61
N ASN A 5 20.54 -1.67 -8.56
CA ASN A 5 19.40 -0.94 -9.09
C ASN A 5 18.15 -1.36 -8.32
N VAL A 6 17.27 -0.43 -8.11
CA VAL A 6 15.99 -0.64 -7.44
C VAL A 6 14.85 -0.06 -8.25
N PHE A 7 13.65 -0.60 -8.07
CA PHE A 7 12.40 -0.03 -8.56
C PHE A 7 11.70 0.70 -7.41
N PRO A 8 11.72 2.03 -7.37
CA PRO A 8 11.06 2.78 -6.31
C PRO A 8 9.57 2.43 -6.18
N GLY A 9 9.11 2.20 -4.94
CA GLY A 9 7.74 1.85 -4.66
C GLY A 9 7.32 0.41 -4.99
N SER A 10 8.22 -0.42 -5.50
CA SER A 10 7.90 -1.80 -5.89
C SER A 10 7.65 -2.76 -4.72
N HIS A 11 8.00 -2.39 -3.51
CA HIS A 11 7.77 -3.20 -2.30
C HIS A 11 6.28 -3.32 -1.90
N TYR A 12 5.40 -2.59 -2.58
CA TYR A 12 3.95 -2.68 -2.37
C TYR A 12 3.30 -3.75 -3.24
N TYR A 13 4.01 -4.31 -4.21
CA TYR A 13 3.46 -5.23 -5.18
C TYR A 13 3.99 -6.64 -4.99
N SER A 14 3.13 -7.63 -5.21
CA SER A 14 3.47 -9.04 -5.16
C SER A 14 4.05 -9.55 -6.48
N GLN A 15 3.76 -8.87 -7.58
CA GLN A 15 4.23 -9.20 -8.91
C GLN A 15 5.47 -8.38 -9.30
N GLU A 16 6.28 -8.93 -10.20
CA GLU A 16 7.43 -8.21 -10.75
C GLU A 16 6.98 -6.90 -11.39
N PRO A 17 7.63 -5.77 -11.04
CA PRO A 17 7.30 -4.48 -11.62
C PRO A 17 7.44 -4.52 -13.14
N ASP A 18 6.41 -4.14 -13.85
CA ASP A 18 6.47 -3.88 -15.28
C ASP A 18 7.06 -2.49 -15.57
N SER A 19 7.21 -2.16 -16.84
CA SER A 19 7.76 -0.86 -17.27
C SER A 19 6.89 0.34 -16.87
N GLU A 20 5.67 0.10 -16.37
CA GLU A 20 4.75 1.16 -15.92
C GLU A 20 5.01 1.57 -14.46
N VAL A 21 5.75 0.78 -13.69
CA VAL A 21 6.05 1.06 -12.27
C VAL A 21 7.13 2.15 -12.12
N GLY A 22 7.84 2.49 -13.18
CA GLY A 22 8.85 3.53 -13.19
C GLY A 22 10.23 3.04 -13.61
N GLU A 23 11.19 3.95 -13.68
CA GLU A 23 12.56 3.64 -14.05
C GLU A 23 13.36 3.06 -12.89
N GLU A 24 14.24 2.11 -13.19
CA GLU A 24 15.24 1.65 -12.24
C GLU A 24 16.18 2.78 -11.82
N ILE A 25 16.40 2.91 -10.53
CA ILE A 25 17.35 3.87 -9.97
C ILE A 25 18.58 3.13 -9.45
N PRO A 26 19.81 3.47 -9.92
CA PRO A 26 21.04 2.90 -9.38
C PRO A 26 21.39 3.55 -8.04
N PHE A 27 21.71 2.75 -7.04
CA PHE A 27 22.29 3.22 -5.80
C PHE A 27 23.78 3.53 -5.99
N CYS A 28 24.05 4.76 -6.35
CA CYS A 28 25.38 5.30 -6.51
C CYS A 28 25.70 6.30 -5.41
N GLY A 29 26.89 6.21 -4.82
CA GLY A 29 27.34 7.12 -3.79
C GLY A 29 28.86 7.06 -3.61
N ALA A 30 29.41 8.03 -2.91
CA ALA A 30 30.79 8.04 -2.50
C ALA A 30 31.08 6.93 -1.47
N ALA A 31 32.33 6.60 -1.26
CA ALA A 31 32.71 5.70 -0.17
C ALA A 31 32.24 6.28 1.19
N GLY A 32 31.61 5.45 1.99
CA GLY A 32 30.98 5.86 3.26
C GLY A 32 29.50 6.24 3.16
N SER A 33 28.90 6.23 1.97
CA SER A 33 27.44 6.44 1.82
C SER A 33 26.67 5.27 2.46
N ILE A 34 25.58 5.61 3.12
CA ILE A 34 24.60 4.66 3.69
C ILE A 34 23.29 4.84 2.92
N THR A 35 22.70 3.72 2.50
CA THR A 35 21.37 3.70 1.88
C THR A 35 20.46 2.83 2.72
N ILE A 36 19.32 3.36 3.09
CA ILE A 36 18.27 2.64 3.83
C ILE A 36 17.12 2.38 2.86
N VAL A 37 16.69 1.13 2.77
CA VAL A 37 15.64 0.69 1.84
C VAL A 37 14.71 -0.32 2.51
N HIS A 38 13.49 -0.41 2.01
CA HIS A 38 12.60 -1.50 2.39
C HIS A 38 13.15 -2.84 1.88
N HIS A 39 13.01 -3.91 2.67
CA HIS A 39 13.58 -5.21 2.32
C HIS A 39 12.98 -5.78 1.03
N ASP A 40 11.67 -5.65 0.86
CA ASP A 40 10.91 -6.19 -0.27
C ASP A 40 10.98 -5.33 -1.53
N LEU A 41 11.77 -4.25 -1.50
CA LEU A 41 11.98 -3.44 -2.68
C LEU A 41 12.62 -4.29 -3.78
N TRP A 42 11.95 -4.41 -4.93
CA TRP A 42 12.51 -5.12 -6.07
C TRP A 42 13.83 -4.50 -6.49
N HIS A 43 14.86 -5.33 -6.56
CA HIS A 43 16.21 -4.87 -6.84
C HIS A 43 17.00 -5.92 -7.58
N ARG A 44 17.94 -5.45 -8.39
CA ARG A 44 18.88 -6.30 -9.09
C ARG A 44 20.28 -5.70 -9.11
N ARG A 45 21.23 -6.54 -9.47
CA ARG A 45 22.58 -6.13 -9.76
C ARG A 45 22.65 -5.57 -11.18
N SER A 46 23.20 -4.36 -11.35
CA SER A 46 23.52 -3.84 -12.68
C SER A 46 24.87 -4.34 -13.19
N GLU A 47 25.12 -4.12 -14.48
CA GLU A 47 26.39 -4.41 -15.11
C GLU A 47 27.52 -3.55 -14.55
N LYS A 48 28.72 -4.11 -14.55
CA LYS A 48 29.92 -3.38 -14.18
C LYS A 48 30.49 -2.66 -15.39
N ILE A 49 30.51 -1.35 -15.37
CA ILE A 49 31.02 -0.53 -16.48
C ILE A 49 32.51 -0.23 -16.31
N GLY A 50 33.05 -0.22 -15.09
CA GLY A 50 34.42 0.16 -14.80
C GLY A 50 35.27 -0.97 -14.22
N ASN A 51 36.57 -0.72 -14.02
CA ASN A 51 37.53 -1.66 -13.45
C ASN A 51 37.62 -1.62 -11.91
N GLY A 52 36.84 -0.73 -11.26
CA GLY A 52 36.79 -0.59 -9.80
C GLY A 52 36.22 -1.82 -9.09
N GLN A 53 36.40 -1.87 -7.78
CA GLN A 53 35.78 -2.85 -6.90
C GLN A 53 34.78 -2.16 -6.01
N ARG A 54 33.66 -2.83 -5.73
CA ARG A 54 32.63 -2.36 -4.81
C ARG A 54 32.62 -3.27 -3.60
N TYR A 55 32.73 -2.68 -2.44
CA TYR A 55 32.53 -3.33 -1.15
C TYR A 55 31.27 -2.77 -0.52
N MET A 56 30.48 -3.62 0.10
CA MET A 56 29.21 -3.26 0.70
C MET A 56 28.94 -4.15 1.89
N TYR A 57 28.52 -3.56 3.00
CA TYR A 57 27.91 -4.26 4.12
C TYR A 57 26.40 -4.12 4.01
N LYS A 58 25.67 -5.21 4.24
CA LYS A 58 24.21 -5.22 4.34
C LYS A 58 23.83 -5.57 5.76
N PHE A 59 22.98 -4.74 6.34
CA PHE A 59 22.35 -5.00 7.63
C PHE A 59 20.85 -5.10 7.37
N LEU A 60 20.25 -6.16 7.88
CA LEU A 60 18.79 -6.34 7.83
C LEU A 60 18.23 -6.05 9.22
N PHE A 61 17.25 -5.15 9.27
CA PHE A 61 16.49 -4.85 10.46
C PHE A 61 15.07 -5.30 10.23
N THR A 62 14.54 -6.12 11.13
CA THR A 62 13.15 -6.57 11.10
C THR A 62 12.44 -6.11 12.35
N ARG A 63 11.16 -5.82 12.22
CA ARG A 63 10.32 -5.56 13.39
C ARG A 63 10.08 -6.86 14.14
N MET A 64 10.01 -6.75 15.46
CA MET A 64 9.65 -7.89 16.32
C MET A 64 8.15 -7.92 16.64
N ALA A 65 7.43 -6.86 16.29
CA ALA A 65 5.99 -6.76 16.43
C ALA A 65 5.44 -5.75 15.41
N GLU A 66 4.18 -5.92 15.02
CA GLU A 66 3.49 -4.94 14.19
C GLU A 66 3.32 -3.60 14.94
N PRO A 67 3.36 -2.46 14.23
CA PRO A 67 3.14 -1.17 14.85
C PRO A 67 1.67 -1.05 15.27
N ALA A 68 1.43 -0.88 16.55
CA ALA A 68 0.10 -0.69 17.12
C ALA A 68 -0.39 0.77 17.05
N SER A 69 0.47 1.69 16.64
CA SER A 69 0.17 3.13 16.56
C SER A 69 1.16 3.83 15.63
N PRO A 70 0.84 5.04 15.15
CA PRO A 70 1.77 5.89 14.42
C PRO A 70 3.10 6.06 15.15
N THR A 71 4.18 6.20 14.39
CA THR A 71 5.53 6.31 14.95
C THR A 71 5.95 7.74 15.25
N TRP A 72 5.22 8.70 14.73
CA TRP A 72 5.41 10.14 15.02
C TRP A 72 4.07 10.86 15.02
N ASP A 73 4.06 12.06 15.55
CA ASP A 73 2.94 12.98 15.55
C ASP A 73 3.37 14.24 14.78
N SER A 74 2.62 14.64 13.77
CA SER A 74 2.96 15.76 12.90
C SER A 74 1.71 16.45 12.39
N ASP A 75 1.68 17.76 12.59
CA ASP A 75 0.65 18.62 12.00
C ASP A 75 0.93 18.95 10.51
N ASP A 76 2.11 18.60 10.01
CA ASP A 76 2.47 18.82 8.62
C ASP A 76 1.89 17.72 7.73
N LEU A 77 0.73 17.98 7.19
CA LEU A 77 0.05 17.15 6.19
C LEU A 77 0.32 17.62 4.76
N SER A 78 1.30 18.51 4.56
CA SER A 78 1.68 18.92 3.22
C SER A 78 2.19 17.72 2.44
N TRP A 79 1.44 17.32 1.43
CA TRP A 79 1.80 16.25 0.53
C TRP A 79 2.24 16.87 -0.80
N PRO A 80 3.45 16.60 -1.28
CA PRO A 80 3.85 17.07 -2.60
C PRO A 80 2.92 16.42 -3.64
N GLU A 81 2.21 17.23 -4.41
CA GLU A 81 1.49 16.75 -5.58
C GLU A 81 2.50 16.15 -6.55
N ALA A 82 2.53 14.83 -6.62
CA ALA A 82 3.30 14.11 -7.61
C ALA A 82 2.34 13.57 -8.68
N GLU A 83 2.75 13.62 -9.94
CA GLU A 83 2.03 12.95 -11.04
C GLU A 83 2.13 11.41 -10.95
N ASP A 84 2.47 10.90 -9.77
CA ASP A 84 2.63 9.46 -9.55
C ASP A 84 1.26 8.82 -9.32
N ARG A 85 1.01 7.76 -10.08
CA ARG A 85 -0.22 6.95 -9.98
C ARG A 85 -0.45 6.37 -8.58
N ARG A 86 0.57 6.31 -7.73
CA ARG A 86 0.53 5.77 -6.36
C ARG A 86 0.21 6.81 -5.29
N ASN A 87 -0.17 8.01 -5.70
CA ASN A 87 -0.34 9.15 -4.81
C ASN A 87 -1.39 8.88 -3.69
N SER A 88 -2.53 8.27 -4.03
CA SER A 88 -3.58 7.97 -3.04
C SER A 88 -3.11 7.02 -1.94
N MET A 89 -2.41 5.95 -2.31
CA MET A 89 -1.84 4.99 -1.37
C MET A 89 -0.76 5.63 -0.49
N TRP A 90 0.19 6.34 -1.08
CA TRP A 90 1.27 6.99 -0.32
C TRP A 90 0.74 8.05 0.63
N ARG A 91 -0.26 8.78 0.21
CA ARG A 91 -0.93 9.77 1.06
C ARG A 91 -1.60 9.11 2.26
N SER A 92 -2.34 8.03 2.05
CA SER A 92 -2.97 7.27 3.13
C SER A 92 -1.93 6.76 4.16
N MET A 93 -0.82 6.21 3.67
CA MET A 93 0.27 5.73 4.53
C MET A 93 0.97 6.87 5.28
N TRP A 94 1.15 8.01 4.63
CA TRP A 94 1.74 9.19 5.26
C TRP A 94 0.84 9.74 6.38
N GLU A 95 -0.44 9.91 6.09
CA GLU A 95 -1.44 10.37 7.06
C GLU A 95 -1.50 9.42 8.27
N TRP A 96 -1.53 8.12 8.02
CA TRP A 96 -1.45 7.12 9.09
C TRP A 96 -0.18 7.26 9.92
N SER A 97 0.97 7.34 9.26
CA SER A 97 2.26 7.47 9.93
C SER A 97 2.37 8.74 10.78
N ALA A 98 1.69 9.81 10.37
CA ALA A 98 1.64 11.09 11.07
C ALA A 98 0.56 11.16 12.17
N GLY A 99 -0.12 10.08 12.50
CA GLY A 99 -1.13 10.04 13.56
C GLY A 99 -2.54 10.43 13.14
N HIS A 100 -2.77 10.65 11.85
CA HIS A 100 -4.06 11.11 11.30
C HIS A 100 -4.94 9.99 10.73
N SER A 101 -4.64 8.73 11.04
CA SER A 101 -5.45 7.60 10.58
C SER A 101 -6.83 7.57 11.25
N GLY A 102 -7.86 7.36 10.47
CA GLY A 102 -9.20 7.09 10.95
C GLY A 102 -10.15 8.28 11.09
N ASN A 103 -9.71 9.50 10.90
CA ASN A 103 -10.60 10.64 10.73
C ASN A 103 -10.87 10.88 9.24
N GLY A 104 -11.42 9.85 8.57
CA GLY A 104 -11.74 9.83 7.15
C GLY A 104 -11.14 11.01 6.41
N SER A 105 -10.09 10.77 5.64
CA SER A 105 -9.59 11.79 4.72
C SER A 105 -10.80 12.54 4.22
N GLN A 106 -10.87 13.84 4.42
CA GLN A 106 -12.01 14.61 3.93
C GLN A 106 -12.31 14.07 2.53
N GLU A 107 -13.56 13.77 2.24
CA GLU A 107 -14.06 13.26 0.96
C GLU A 107 -13.46 14.09 -0.21
N THR A 108 -12.20 13.85 -0.53
CA THR A 108 -11.45 14.57 -1.57
C THR A 108 -11.46 13.80 -2.90
N GLY A 109 -12.01 12.58 -2.87
CA GLY A 109 -12.14 11.76 -4.06
C GLY A 109 -13.25 12.27 -4.97
N ASN A 110 -12.90 13.04 -5.99
CA ASN A 110 -13.77 13.45 -7.09
C ASN A 110 -13.88 12.37 -8.19
N GLY A 111 -13.48 11.13 -7.89
CA GLY A 111 -13.53 10.00 -8.83
C GLY A 111 -14.97 9.47 -8.99
N ASP A 112 -15.28 8.93 -10.16
CA ASP A 112 -16.50 8.13 -10.36
C ASP A 112 -16.31 6.77 -9.65
N ILE A 113 -17.18 6.48 -8.67
CA ILE A 113 -17.18 5.19 -7.97
C ILE A 113 -17.20 4.01 -8.96
N SER A 114 -17.98 4.13 -10.02
CA SER A 114 -18.14 3.05 -11.01
C SER A 114 -16.84 2.78 -11.77
N GLU A 115 -16.10 3.82 -12.10
CA GLU A 115 -14.80 3.70 -12.76
C GLU A 115 -13.77 3.07 -11.82
N LEU A 116 -13.70 3.53 -10.57
CA LEU A 116 -12.78 2.96 -9.57
C LEU A 116 -13.11 1.50 -9.26
N LEU A 117 -14.39 1.13 -9.21
CA LEU A 117 -14.79 -0.27 -9.03
C LEU A 117 -14.39 -1.16 -10.21
N GLN A 118 -14.46 -0.64 -11.44
CA GLN A 118 -13.96 -1.35 -12.61
C GLN A 118 -12.44 -1.51 -12.56
N GLN A 119 -11.71 -0.48 -12.17
CA GLN A 119 -10.26 -0.52 -12.00
C GLN A 119 -9.83 -1.44 -10.85
N LEU A 120 -10.65 -1.57 -9.79
CA LEU A 120 -10.39 -2.50 -8.68
C LEU A 120 -10.37 -3.97 -9.15
N GLU A 121 -11.10 -4.29 -10.22
CA GLU A 121 -11.19 -5.62 -10.83
C GLU A 121 -10.15 -5.84 -11.94
N ASP A 122 -9.27 -4.86 -12.21
CA ASP A 122 -8.23 -4.95 -13.24
C ASP A 122 -7.18 -6.00 -12.87
N ALA A 123 -6.70 -6.73 -13.87
CA ALA A 123 -5.64 -7.71 -13.70
C ALA A 123 -4.26 -7.07 -13.43
N ASN A 124 -4.09 -5.79 -13.78
CA ASN A 124 -2.90 -5.04 -13.43
C ASN A 124 -2.93 -4.65 -11.95
N GLU A 125 -2.02 -5.21 -11.17
CA GLU A 125 -1.95 -5.01 -9.73
C GLU A 125 -1.80 -3.52 -9.35
N THR A 126 -1.05 -2.74 -10.14
CA THR A 126 -0.88 -1.30 -9.89
C THR A 126 -2.21 -0.56 -10.02
N THR A 127 -2.99 -0.86 -11.06
CA THR A 127 -4.29 -0.24 -11.32
C THR A 127 -5.29 -0.60 -10.21
N SER A 128 -5.43 -1.88 -9.89
CA SER A 128 -6.39 -2.35 -8.88
C SER A 128 -6.04 -1.86 -7.48
N PHE A 129 -4.75 -1.80 -7.16
CA PHE A 129 -4.29 -1.28 -5.88
C PHE A 129 -4.57 0.22 -5.72
N GLN A 130 -4.31 1.03 -6.76
CA GLN A 130 -4.64 2.46 -6.75
C GLN A 130 -6.15 2.71 -6.64
N ALA A 131 -6.94 1.88 -7.29
CA ALA A 131 -8.40 1.96 -7.19
C ALA A 131 -8.90 1.69 -5.77
N ALA A 132 -8.30 0.73 -5.04
CA ALA A 132 -8.62 0.46 -3.65
C ALA A 132 -8.46 1.72 -2.77
N TYR A 133 -7.32 2.40 -2.88
CA TYR A 133 -7.07 3.63 -2.14
C TYR A 133 -7.83 4.84 -2.68
N GLY A 134 -8.13 4.87 -3.97
CA GLY A 134 -9.04 5.84 -4.57
C GLY A 134 -10.46 5.74 -3.98
N LEU A 135 -10.96 4.51 -3.85
CA LEU A 135 -12.24 4.23 -3.18
C LEU A 135 -12.17 4.58 -1.69
N ALA A 136 -11.04 4.30 -1.04
CA ALA A 136 -10.86 4.68 0.36
C ALA A 136 -10.96 6.20 0.58
N ALA A 137 -10.42 7.00 -0.33
CA ALA A 137 -10.53 8.46 -0.28
C ALA A 137 -11.99 8.98 -0.43
N MET A 138 -12.92 8.13 -0.87
CA MET A 138 -14.36 8.46 -0.91
C MET A 138 -15.06 8.18 0.43
N GLY A 139 -14.37 7.58 1.38
CA GLY A 139 -14.85 7.33 2.74
C GLY A 139 -16.05 6.38 2.79
N ALA A 140 -16.99 6.66 3.69
CA ALA A 140 -18.14 5.80 3.96
C ALA A 140 -19.00 5.45 2.73
N LYS A 141 -18.99 6.27 1.69
CA LYS A 141 -19.75 6.03 0.45
C LYS A 141 -19.30 4.78 -0.30
N ALA A 142 -18.00 4.43 -0.19
CA ALA A 142 -17.45 3.25 -0.87
C ALA A 142 -17.62 1.94 -0.08
N VAL A 143 -17.95 2.02 1.22
CA VAL A 143 -18.04 0.83 2.10
C VAL A 143 -18.97 -0.24 1.55
N PRO A 144 -20.23 0.02 1.14
CA PRO A 144 -21.14 -1.04 0.70
C PRO A 144 -20.60 -1.80 -0.52
N GLU A 145 -19.97 -1.09 -1.44
CA GLU A 145 -19.43 -1.64 -2.67
C GLU A 145 -18.16 -2.48 -2.40
N LEU A 146 -17.31 -2.02 -1.51
CA LEU A 146 -16.12 -2.77 -1.10
C LEU A 146 -16.47 -4.03 -0.30
N ILE A 147 -17.48 -3.98 0.58
CA ILE A 147 -17.98 -5.15 1.31
C ILE A 147 -18.53 -6.21 0.33
N THR A 148 -19.20 -5.79 -0.73
CA THR A 148 -19.66 -6.71 -1.77
C THR A 148 -18.47 -7.45 -2.41
N ARG A 149 -17.39 -6.74 -2.73
CA ARG A 149 -16.18 -7.32 -3.35
C ARG A 149 -15.37 -8.19 -2.37
N LEU A 150 -15.49 -7.93 -1.08
CA LEU A 150 -14.89 -8.78 -0.05
C LEU A 150 -15.45 -10.21 -0.09
N SER A 151 -16.61 -10.41 -0.69
CA SER A 151 -17.25 -11.73 -0.88
C SER A 151 -16.98 -12.35 -2.26
N SER A 152 -16.08 -11.80 -3.05
CA SER A 152 -15.70 -12.32 -4.37
C SER A 152 -15.01 -13.69 -4.26
N ASP A 153 -15.06 -14.50 -5.34
CA ASP A 153 -14.25 -15.70 -5.48
C ASP A 153 -12.80 -15.38 -5.88
N ASN A 154 -12.55 -14.20 -6.43
CA ASN A 154 -11.22 -13.71 -6.78
C ASN A 154 -10.51 -13.22 -5.51
N GLU A 155 -9.38 -13.88 -5.17
CA GLU A 155 -8.57 -13.57 -3.98
C GLU A 155 -7.96 -12.17 -4.04
N ASP A 156 -7.44 -11.77 -5.20
CA ASP A 156 -6.83 -10.44 -5.37
C ASP A 156 -7.86 -9.33 -5.19
N LEU A 157 -9.07 -9.54 -5.71
CA LEU A 157 -10.16 -8.59 -5.53
C LEU A 157 -10.60 -8.49 -4.06
N ARG A 158 -10.68 -9.63 -3.34
CA ARG A 158 -10.97 -9.63 -1.90
C ARG A 158 -9.92 -8.85 -1.13
N ARG A 159 -8.63 -9.13 -1.41
CA ARG A 159 -7.50 -8.46 -0.76
C ARG A 159 -7.53 -6.95 -1.00
N ASN A 160 -7.71 -6.51 -2.24
CA ASN A 160 -7.75 -5.10 -2.59
C ASN A 160 -8.96 -4.39 -1.98
N ALA A 161 -10.12 -5.05 -1.91
CA ALA A 161 -11.28 -4.54 -1.18
C ALA A 161 -11.00 -4.39 0.32
N GLY A 162 -10.29 -5.35 0.92
CA GLY A 162 -9.83 -5.28 2.31
C GLY A 162 -8.94 -4.07 2.57
N TYR A 163 -7.95 -3.82 1.71
CA TYR A 163 -7.09 -2.63 1.80
C TYR A 163 -7.88 -1.33 1.71
N GLY A 164 -8.84 -1.25 0.79
CA GLY A 164 -9.72 -0.09 0.69
C GLY A 164 -10.53 0.14 1.97
N LEU A 165 -11.11 -0.92 2.53
CA LEU A 165 -11.88 -0.85 3.78
C LEU A 165 -11.01 -0.49 4.98
N ALA A 166 -9.81 -1.09 5.08
CA ALA A 166 -8.84 -0.76 6.14
C ALA A 166 -8.43 0.72 6.07
N ALA A 167 -8.16 1.25 4.87
CA ALA A 167 -7.81 2.64 4.68
C ALA A 167 -8.97 3.63 4.95
N ILE A 168 -10.24 3.21 4.77
CA ILE A 168 -11.42 3.99 5.20
C ILE A 168 -11.44 4.12 6.74
N GLY A 169 -10.98 3.11 7.45
CA GLY A 169 -10.91 3.12 8.91
C GLY A 169 -12.26 2.99 9.59
N GLN A 170 -12.50 3.76 10.65
CA GLN A 170 -13.62 3.61 11.58
C GLN A 170 -15.00 3.51 10.91
N ALA A 171 -15.20 4.17 9.76
CA ALA A 171 -16.48 4.13 9.06
C ALA A 171 -16.81 2.75 8.43
N ALA A 172 -15.79 1.90 8.20
CA ALA A 172 -15.97 0.56 7.68
C ALA A 172 -16.17 -0.50 8.77
N VAL A 173 -15.81 -0.21 10.02
CA VAL A 173 -15.82 -1.19 11.12
C VAL A 173 -17.14 -1.94 11.28
N PRO A 174 -18.31 -1.30 11.37
CA PRO A 174 -19.56 -2.04 11.57
C PRO A 174 -19.85 -3.05 10.46
N SER A 175 -19.55 -2.69 9.21
CA SER A 175 -19.77 -3.57 8.06
C SER A 175 -18.73 -4.70 8.00
N LEU A 176 -17.50 -4.47 8.47
CA LEU A 176 -16.48 -5.51 8.60
C LEU A 176 -16.80 -6.48 9.74
N GLU A 177 -17.32 -6.01 10.87
CA GLU A 177 -17.79 -6.88 11.96
C GLU A 177 -18.92 -7.80 11.48
N ASP A 178 -19.89 -7.27 10.73
CA ASP A 178 -20.95 -8.07 10.11
C ASP A 178 -20.37 -9.12 9.14
N ALA A 179 -19.41 -8.72 8.30
CA ALA A 179 -18.74 -9.62 7.36
C ALA A 179 -17.90 -10.69 8.07
N ALA A 180 -17.29 -10.38 9.20
CA ALA A 180 -16.56 -11.32 10.05
C ALA A 180 -17.47 -12.37 10.70
N GLY A 181 -18.77 -12.08 10.85
CA GLY A 181 -19.80 -13.00 11.32
C GLY A 181 -20.39 -13.93 10.26
N THR A 182 -20.02 -13.78 8.98
CA THR A 182 -20.59 -14.59 7.88
C THR A 182 -20.15 -16.04 7.90
N GLU A 183 -20.95 -16.94 7.31
CA GLU A 183 -20.59 -18.37 7.17
C GLU A 183 -19.47 -18.60 6.14
N ARG A 184 -19.32 -17.70 5.14
CA ARG A 184 -18.30 -17.82 4.11
C ARG A 184 -16.90 -17.57 4.67
N ALA A 185 -16.07 -18.62 4.70
CA ALA A 185 -14.74 -18.60 5.34
C ALA A 185 -13.81 -17.52 4.75
N ASP A 186 -13.78 -17.39 3.42
CA ASP A 186 -12.89 -16.43 2.74
C ASP A 186 -13.28 -14.98 3.04
N THR A 187 -14.58 -14.67 3.06
CA THR A 187 -15.09 -13.33 3.42
C THR A 187 -14.79 -13.01 4.88
N ARG A 188 -15.01 -13.99 5.77
CA ARG A 188 -14.69 -13.85 7.19
C ARG A 188 -13.21 -13.56 7.41
N ALA A 189 -12.33 -14.33 6.76
CA ALA A 189 -10.89 -14.13 6.87
C ALA A 189 -10.49 -12.73 6.39
N ALA A 190 -10.95 -12.32 5.20
CA ALA A 190 -10.64 -11.01 4.65
C ALA A 190 -11.17 -9.85 5.52
N ALA A 191 -12.33 -10.02 6.17
CA ALA A 191 -12.86 -9.02 7.09
C ALA A 191 -12.02 -8.91 8.37
N VAL A 192 -11.59 -10.04 8.92
CA VAL A 192 -10.70 -10.09 10.11
C VAL A 192 -9.34 -9.47 9.78
N ASP A 193 -8.77 -9.79 8.62
CA ASP A 193 -7.50 -9.21 8.17
C ASP A 193 -7.61 -7.67 8.06
N ALA A 194 -8.68 -7.17 7.43
CA ALA A 194 -8.90 -5.73 7.29
C ALA A 194 -9.06 -5.03 8.66
N LEU A 195 -9.77 -5.65 9.62
CA LEU A 195 -9.88 -5.14 11.00
C LEU A 195 -8.53 -5.15 11.71
N GLY A 196 -7.73 -6.20 11.50
CA GLY A 196 -6.37 -6.30 12.04
C GLY A 196 -5.44 -5.21 11.52
N GLU A 197 -5.51 -4.88 10.23
CA GLU A 197 -4.73 -3.79 9.62
C GLU A 197 -5.07 -2.42 10.21
N MET A 198 -6.31 -2.22 10.67
CA MET A 198 -6.72 -1.00 11.39
C MET A 198 -6.16 -0.95 12.82
N GLY A 199 -5.53 -2.01 13.32
CA GLY A 199 -5.10 -2.11 14.72
C GLY A 199 -6.24 -2.30 15.71
N LEU A 200 -7.40 -2.72 15.24
CA LEU A 200 -8.55 -3.04 16.08
C LEU A 200 -8.52 -4.51 16.48
N PRO A 201 -8.91 -4.84 17.72
CA PRO A 201 -9.05 -6.23 18.14
C PRO A 201 -10.11 -6.91 17.26
N ALA A 202 -9.75 -8.07 16.70
CA ALA A 202 -10.63 -8.91 15.91
C ALA A 202 -11.67 -9.63 16.78
#